data_6216cd1857ace44970b268e6ddbdf108
#
_entry.id   6216cd1857ace44970b268e6ddbdf108
#
_cell.length_a   1.000
_cell.length_b   1.000
_cell.length_c   1.000
_cell.angle_alpha   90.00
_cell.angle_beta   90.00
_cell.angle_gamma   90.00
#
_symmetry.space_group_name_H-M   'P 1'
#
loop_
_entity.id
_entity.type
_entity.pdbx_description
1 polymer ?
#
loop_
_entity_poly.entity_id
_entity_poly.type
_entity_poly.pdbx_seq_one_letter_code
_entity_poly.pdbx_strand_id
1 'polypeptide(L)'
;IMINEEKKKALEAALGHIEKQYGKGSVMKLGESSANMQVETVPTGSLSLDIALGVGGVPKGRIIEIYGPESSGKTTVALHMVAEVQKRGGIAGFIDAEHALDPVYAKNIGVDIDNLYISQPDNGEQALEITETMVRSGAVDIIIVDSVAALVPKAEIDGDMGDSHVGLQARLMSQALRKLTAIISKSNCVVIFINQLREKVGVMFGNPETTTGGRALKFYSSIRLDVRRVETLKQGGEMVGNHTRIKVVKNKVAPPFKQAEFDIMFGTGISKEGDILDLAAENSIVNKSGAWYAYEGNKIGQGRENAKLFLKEHPDICDEIERKVRIHYHLLPGEEEEQQDVKQEETTPESDAPAAEEE
;
A
#
# COMPACT_ATOMS: atom_id res chain seq x y z
N ILE A 1 6.68 -4.94 -39.56
CA ILE A 1 7.64 -3.85 -39.81
C ILE A 1 9.03 -4.48 -39.73
N MET A 2 9.73 -4.61 -40.87
CA MET A 2 11.13 -5.11 -40.90
C MET A 2 12.04 -4.07 -40.24
N ILE A 3 12.76 -4.50 -39.19
CA ILE A 3 13.81 -3.70 -38.56
C ILE A 3 15.00 -3.68 -39.54
N ASN A 4 15.51 -2.50 -39.84
CA ASN A 4 16.69 -2.32 -40.70
C ASN A 4 17.90 -3.00 -40.03
N GLU A 5 18.57 -3.92 -40.73
CA GLU A 5 19.71 -4.70 -40.23
C GLU A 5 20.88 -3.82 -39.78
N GLU A 6 21.12 -2.69 -40.46
CA GLU A 6 22.15 -1.74 -40.05
C GLU A 6 21.85 -1.10 -38.69
N LYS A 7 20.58 -0.73 -38.44
CA LYS A 7 20.14 -0.20 -37.14
C LYS A 7 20.26 -1.25 -36.04
N LYS A 8 19.96 -2.51 -36.33
CA LYS A 8 20.10 -3.62 -35.40
C LYS A 8 21.53 -3.84 -34.95
N LYS A 9 22.49 -3.86 -35.92
CA LYS A 9 23.92 -4.00 -35.62
C LYS A 9 24.46 -2.82 -34.81
N ALA A 10 24.05 -1.60 -35.15
CA ALA A 10 24.43 -0.41 -34.37
C ALA A 10 23.91 -0.46 -32.93
N LEU A 11 22.66 -0.91 -32.73
CA LEU A 11 22.10 -1.06 -31.42
C LEU A 11 22.82 -2.15 -30.61
N GLU A 12 23.09 -3.32 -31.20
CA GLU A 12 23.82 -4.41 -30.57
C GLU A 12 25.21 -3.98 -30.10
N ALA A 13 25.92 -3.19 -30.87
CA ALA A 13 27.21 -2.62 -30.49
C ALA A 13 27.09 -1.66 -29.31
N ALA A 14 26.05 -0.80 -29.31
CA ALA A 14 25.78 0.13 -28.22
C ALA A 14 25.39 -0.62 -26.91
N LEU A 15 24.54 -1.65 -27.00
CA LEU A 15 24.17 -2.48 -25.86
C LEU A 15 25.39 -3.21 -25.27
N GLY A 16 26.25 -3.77 -26.09
CA GLY A 16 27.52 -4.38 -25.66
C GLY A 16 28.44 -3.41 -24.91
N HIS A 17 28.48 -2.15 -25.35
CA HIS A 17 29.25 -1.11 -24.67
C HIS A 17 28.64 -0.74 -23.31
N ILE A 18 27.33 -0.60 -23.27
CA ILE A 18 26.59 -0.29 -22.03
C ILE A 18 26.78 -1.42 -21.01
N GLU A 19 26.68 -2.69 -21.44
CA GLU A 19 26.89 -3.83 -20.54
C GLU A 19 28.29 -3.89 -19.95
N LYS A 20 29.30 -3.55 -20.73
CA LYS A 20 30.70 -3.49 -20.25
C LYS A 20 30.93 -2.37 -19.25
N GLN A 21 30.22 -1.24 -19.39
CA GLN A 21 30.42 -0.06 -18.56
C GLN A 21 29.56 -0.11 -17.29
N TYR A 22 28.32 -0.58 -17.37
CA TYR A 22 27.32 -0.50 -16.30
C TYR A 22 26.85 -1.87 -15.77
N GLY A 23 27.29 -2.95 -16.37
CA GLY A 23 26.93 -4.31 -15.97
C GLY A 23 25.82 -4.92 -16.81
N LYS A 24 25.72 -6.25 -16.73
CA LYS A 24 24.72 -7.04 -17.45
C LYS A 24 23.31 -6.68 -16.95
N GLY A 25 22.36 -6.52 -17.87
CA GLY A 25 20.98 -6.16 -17.55
C GLY A 25 20.73 -4.67 -17.38
N SER A 26 21.72 -3.78 -17.69
CA SER A 26 21.53 -2.33 -17.66
C SER A 26 20.51 -1.84 -18.67
N VAL A 27 20.33 -2.55 -19.77
CA VAL A 27 19.28 -2.34 -20.78
C VAL A 27 18.69 -3.70 -21.15
N MET A 28 17.36 -3.79 -21.13
CA MET A 28 16.64 -5.01 -21.51
C MET A 28 15.39 -4.66 -22.29
N LYS A 29 14.88 -5.60 -23.07
CA LYS A 29 13.56 -5.45 -23.68
C LYS A 29 12.48 -5.75 -22.66
N LEU A 30 11.47 -4.88 -22.57
CA LEU A 30 10.38 -5.03 -21.62
C LEU A 30 9.66 -6.39 -21.74
N GLY A 31 9.48 -6.88 -22.98
CA GLY A 31 8.83 -8.17 -23.23
C GLY A 31 9.66 -9.40 -22.83
N GLU A 32 10.99 -9.28 -22.74
CA GLU A 32 11.88 -10.38 -22.30
C GLU A 32 11.90 -10.51 -20.76
N SER A 33 11.47 -9.48 -20.05
CA SER A 33 11.28 -9.50 -18.59
C SER A 33 9.85 -9.86 -18.18
N SER A 34 9.16 -10.67 -18.97
CA SER A 34 7.74 -11.02 -18.76
C SER A 34 7.44 -11.64 -17.39
N ALA A 35 8.41 -12.30 -16.76
CA ALA A 35 8.30 -12.75 -15.37
C ALA A 35 8.19 -11.60 -14.34
N ASN A 36 8.57 -10.36 -14.71
CA ASN A 36 8.53 -9.19 -13.85
C ASN A 36 7.40 -8.21 -14.21
N MET A 37 6.51 -8.56 -15.12
CA MET A 37 5.39 -7.68 -15.50
C MET A 37 4.23 -7.69 -14.49
N GLN A 38 4.17 -8.66 -13.58
CA GLN A 38 3.24 -8.65 -12.47
C GLN A 38 3.78 -7.75 -11.36
N VAL A 39 2.97 -6.75 -10.99
CA VAL A 39 3.30 -5.86 -9.88
C VAL A 39 3.12 -6.63 -8.57
N GLU A 40 4.22 -6.86 -7.85
CA GLU A 40 4.13 -7.39 -6.50
C GLU A 40 3.54 -6.37 -5.55
N THR A 41 2.57 -6.79 -4.75
CA THR A 41 1.82 -5.90 -3.85
C THR A 41 1.75 -6.43 -2.44
N VAL A 42 1.49 -5.50 -1.51
CA VAL A 42 1.07 -5.79 -0.15
C VAL A 42 -0.42 -5.45 -0.04
N PRO A 43 -1.30 -6.40 0.30
CA PRO A 43 -2.69 -6.10 0.58
C PRO A 43 -2.85 -5.08 1.69
N THR A 44 -3.90 -4.27 1.62
CA THR A 44 -4.09 -3.14 2.54
C THR A 44 -4.83 -3.51 3.84
N GLY A 45 -5.43 -4.70 3.89
CA GLY A 45 -6.35 -5.09 4.96
C GLY A 45 -7.80 -4.68 4.71
N SER A 46 -8.06 -3.91 3.67
CA SER A 46 -9.40 -3.59 3.15
C SER A 46 -9.56 -4.13 1.73
N LEU A 47 -10.51 -5.01 1.52
CA LEU A 47 -10.79 -5.57 0.20
C LEU A 47 -11.23 -4.49 -0.81
N SER A 48 -12.06 -3.56 -0.39
CA SER A 48 -12.50 -2.45 -1.24
C SER A 48 -11.34 -1.53 -1.65
N LEU A 49 -10.37 -1.30 -0.77
CA LEU A 49 -9.18 -0.52 -1.11
C LEU A 49 -8.25 -1.30 -2.04
N ASP A 50 -8.07 -2.60 -1.83
CA ASP A 50 -7.29 -3.46 -2.73
C ASP A 50 -7.85 -3.43 -4.16
N ILE A 51 -9.17 -3.47 -4.30
CA ILE A 51 -9.88 -3.34 -5.59
C ILE A 51 -9.67 -1.94 -6.20
N ALA A 52 -9.83 -0.89 -5.40
CA ALA A 52 -9.65 0.49 -5.86
C ALA A 52 -8.22 0.80 -6.33
N LEU A 53 -7.22 0.14 -5.77
CA LEU A 53 -5.83 0.23 -6.21
C LEU A 53 -5.55 -0.50 -7.54
N GLY A 54 -6.43 -1.41 -7.95
CA GLY A 54 -6.41 -2.07 -9.25
C GLY A 54 -5.44 -3.25 -9.37
N VAL A 55 -4.50 -3.38 -8.45
CA VAL A 55 -3.46 -4.45 -8.44
C VAL A 55 -3.51 -5.31 -7.17
N GLY A 56 -4.54 -5.14 -6.35
CA GLY A 56 -4.76 -5.94 -5.15
C GLY A 56 -4.03 -5.46 -3.90
N GLY A 57 -3.43 -4.29 -3.92
CA GLY A 57 -2.73 -3.71 -2.79
C GLY A 57 -1.79 -2.58 -3.19
N VAL A 58 -0.91 -2.19 -2.29
CA VAL A 58 0.14 -1.20 -2.54
C VAL A 58 1.37 -1.87 -3.17
N PRO A 59 1.96 -1.28 -4.22
CA PRO A 59 3.08 -1.89 -4.93
C PRO A 59 4.35 -1.88 -4.08
N LYS A 60 5.08 -2.99 -4.06
CA LYS A 60 6.40 -3.07 -3.45
C LYS A 60 7.42 -2.21 -4.19
N GLY A 61 8.42 -1.73 -3.48
CA GLY A 61 9.47 -0.90 -4.06
C GLY A 61 9.02 0.50 -4.47
N ARG A 62 7.98 1.03 -3.82
CA ARG A 62 7.39 2.33 -4.13
C ARG A 62 7.13 3.16 -2.87
N ILE A 63 7.05 4.46 -3.10
CA ILE A 63 6.64 5.44 -2.09
C ILE A 63 5.13 5.65 -2.21
N ILE A 64 4.45 5.57 -1.07
CA ILE A 64 3.01 5.78 -0.93
C ILE A 64 2.80 6.97 0.01
N GLU A 65 1.94 7.90 -0.35
CA GLU A 65 1.48 8.97 0.55
C GLU A 65 0.04 8.71 0.96
N ILE A 66 -0.19 8.72 2.26
CA ILE A 66 -1.53 8.69 2.86
C ILE A 66 -1.75 10.03 3.55
N TYR A 67 -2.74 10.80 3.10
CA TYR A 67 -3.02 12.10 3.67
C TYR A 67 -4.51 12.30 3.93
N GLY A 68 -4.81 13.24 4.77
CA GLY A 68 -6.18 13.59 5.15
C GLY A 68 -6.22 14.46 6.40
N PRO A 69 -7.43 14.89 6.80
CA PRO A 69 -7.63 15.61 8.04
C PRO A 69 -7.19 14.82 9.26
N GLU A 70 -7.03 15.50 10.37
CA GLU A 70 -6.81 14.86 11.67
C GLU A 70 -7.95 13.89 12.01
N SER A 71 -7.60 12.77 12.64
CA SER A 71 -8.56 11.71 13.03
C SER A 71 -9.37 11.12 11.87
N SER A 72 -8.85 11.15 10.65
CA SER A 72 -9.52 10.55 9.48
C SER A 72 -9.28 9.05 9.33
N GLY A 73 -8.33 8.47 10.07
CA GLY A 73 -7.99 7.04 10.02
C GLY A 73 -6.70 6.72 9.25
N LYS A 74 -5.86 7.69 8.95
CA LYS A 74 -4.60 7.50 8.21
C LYS A 74 -3.67 6.47 8.86
N THR A 75 -3.40 6.64 10.15
CA THR A 75 -2.53 5.72 10.90
C THR A 75 -3.14 4.32 11.01
N THR A 76 -4.46 4.22 11.19
CA THR A 76 -5.18 2.95 11.21
C THR A 76 -4.99 2.17 9.90
N VAL A 77 -5.15 2.83 8.76
CA VAL A 77 -4.95 2.21 7.44
C VAL A 77 -3.51 1.72 7.29
N ALA A 78 -2.53 2.53 7.67
CA ALA A 78 -1.11 2.15 7.64
C ALA A 78 -0.80 0.95 8.56
N LEU A 79 -1.38 0.90 9.75
CA LEU A 79 -1.20 -0.22 10.68
C LEU A 79 -1.79 -1.53 10.15
N HIS A 80 -2.91 -1.48 9.44
CA HIS A 80 -3.44 -2.67 8.75
C HIS A 80 -2.49 -3.19 7.68
N MET A 81 -1.82 -2.33 6.93
CA MET A 81 -0.80 -2.74 5.97
C MET A 81 0.42 -3.38 6.64
N VAL A 82 0.84 -2.85 7.79
CA VAL A 82 1.88 -3.47 8.63
C VAL A 82 1.48 -4.89 9.05
N ALA A 83 0.25 -5.05 9.56
CA ALA A 83 -0.26 -6.36 9.95
C ALA A 83 -0.27 -7.36 8.78
N GLU A 84 -0.64 -6.91 7.58
CA GLU A 84 -0.64 -7.75 6.37
C GLU A 84 0.77 -8.19 5.96
N VAL A 85 1.77 -7.32 6.08
CA VAL A 85 3.18 -7.67 5.84
C VAL A 85 3.66 -8.72 6.85
N GLN A 86 3.38 -8.52 8.13
CA GLN A 86 3.81 -9.43 9.19
C GLN A 86 3.15 -10.81 9.09
N LYS A 87 1.87 -10.89 8.68
CA LYS A 87 1.19 -12.17 8.41
C LYS A 87 1.88 -13.01 7.33
N ARG A 88 2.57 -12.37 6.42
CA ARG A 88 3.32 -13.01 5.32
C ARG A 88 4.79 -13.25 5.65
N GLY A 89 5.17 -13.12 6.92
CA GLY A 89 6.54 -13.30 7.39
C GLY A 89 7.48 -12.13 7.09
N GLY A 90 6.94 -10.99 6.65
CA GLY A 90 7.71 -9.78 6.38
C GLY A 90 8.05 -8.99 7.63
N ILE A 91 9.03 -8.10 7.49
CA ILE A 91 9.55 -7.25 8.55
C ILE A 91 9.03 -5.83 8.35
N ALA A 92 8.52 -5.23 9.42
CA ALA A 92 7.95 -3.89 9.43
C ALA A 92 8.70 -2.95 10.37
N GLY A 93 8.88 -1.70 9.91
CA GLY A 93 9.39 -0.59 10.69
C GLY A 93 8.37 0.54 10.79
N PHE A 94 8.41 1.27 11.90
CA PHE A 94 7.55 2.41 12.15
C PHE A 94 8.37 3.58 12.70
N ILE A 95 8.42 4.66 11.97
CA ILE A 95 9.09 5.90 12.36
C ILE A 95 8.02 6.82 12.96
N ASP A 96 7.92 6.80 14.28
CA ASP A 96 6.92 7.55 15.06
C ASP A 96 7.44 8.95 15.42
N ALA A 97 7.39 9.85 14.45
CA ALA A 97 7.84 11.22 14.62
C ALA A 97 6.86 12.07 15.47
N GLU A 98 5.61 11.65 15.59
CA GLU A 98 4.61 12.29 16.46
C GLU A 98 4.66 11.81 17.91
N HIS A 99 5.38 10.71 18.19
CA HIS A 99 5.42 10.05 19.51
C HIS A 99 4.02 9.65 20.03
N ALA A 100 3.17 9.19 19.12
CA ALA A 100 1.73 8.99 19.38
C ALA A 100 1.22 7.57 19.08
N LEU A 101 2.10 6.62 18.73
CA LEU A 101 1.69 5.24 18.45
C LEU A 101 1.18 4.57 19.73
N ASP A 102 -0.07 4.13 19.69
CA ASP A 102 -0.67 3.32 20.75
C ASP A 102 -0.42 1.82 20.48
N PRO A 103 0.39 1.15 21.30
CA PRO A 103 0.70 -0.27 21.10
C PRO A 103 -0.50 -1.18 21.32
N VAL A 104 -1.42 -0.83 22.20
CA VAL A 104 -2.65 -1.62 22.45
C VAL A 104 -3.55 -1.59 21.23
N TYR A 105 -3.74 -0.40 20.65
CA TYR A 105 -4.53 -0.24 19.43
C TYR A 105 -3.88 -0.97 18.24
N ALA A 106 -2.57 -0.84 18.06
CA ALA A 106 -1.83 -1.57 17.04
C ALA A 106 -2.02 -3.09 17.16
N LYS A 107 -1.90 -3.63 18.37
CA LYS A 107 -2.14 -5.05 18.66
C LYS A 107 -3.57 -5.48 18.32
N ASN A 108 -4.55 -4.66 18.65
CA ASN A 108 -5.97 -4.96 18.38
C ASN A 108 -6.28 -4.96 16.87
N ILE A 109 -5.55 -4.19 16.08
CA ILE A 109 -5.63 -4.21 14.60
C ILE A 109 -5.03 -5.50 14.03
N GLY A 110 -4.13 -6.16 14.73
CA GLY A 110 -3.46 -7.38 14.30
C GLY A 110 -1.96 -7.22 14.09
N VAL A 111 -1.39 -6.08 14.47
CA VAL A 111 0.07 -5.88 14.43
C VAL A 111 0.72 -6.73 15.52
N ASP A 112 1.74 -7.48 15.14
CA ASP A 112 2.66 -8.13 16.08
C ASP A 112 3.62 -7.06 16.63
N ILE A 113 3.26 -6.49 17.77
CA ILE A 113 4.01 -5.39 18.38
C ILE A 113 5.38 -5.81 18.91
N ASP A 114 5.57 -7.09 19.22
CA ASP A 114 6.84 -7.61 19.71
C ASP A 114 7.90 -7.68 18.58
N ASN A 115 7.45 -7.76 17.33
CA ASN A 115 8.30 -7.79 16.13
C ASN A 115 8.19 -6.53 15.27
N LEU A 116 7.58 -5.47 15.77
CA LEU A 116 7.56 -4.17 15.10
C LEU A 116 8.78 -3.34 15.55
N TYR A 117 9.61 -2.96 14.59
CA TYR A 117 10.75 -2.07 14.83
C TYR A 117 10.29 -0.62 14.83
N ILE A 118 10.36 0.03 15.98
CA ILE A 118 9.91 1.43 16.16
C ILE A 118 11.09 2.35 16.41
N SER A 119 11.05 3.54 15.82
CA SER A 119 11.97 4.65 16.10
C SER A 119 11.18 5.90 16.43
N GLN A 120 11.64 6.65 17.42
CA GLN A 120 11.12 7.96 17.79
C GLN A 120 12.23 9.01 17.61
N PRO A 121 12.39 9.56 16.40
CA PRO A 121 13.51 10.44 16.08
C PRO A 121 13.37 11.82 16.73
N ASP A 122 14.51 12.51 16.94
CA ASP A 122 14.56 13.83 17.53
C ASP A 122 14.27 14.96 16.52
N ASN A 123 14.55 14.71 15.24
CA ASN A 123 14.36 15.67 14.15
C ASN A 123 14.09 14.97 12.81
N GLY A 124 13.79 15.75 11.78
CA GLY A 124 13.45 15.23 10.45
C GLY A 124 14.64 14.55 9.75
N GLU A 125 15.85 15.09 9.88
CA GLU A 125 17.05 14.48 9.31
C GLU A 125 17.29 13.09 9.88
N GLN A 126 17.20 12.94 11.19
CA GLN A 126 17.38 11.66 11.88
C GLN A 126 16.31 10.66 11.43
N ALA A 127 15.05 11.06 11.34
CA ALA A 127 13.95 10.20 10.86
C ALA A 127 14.20 9.65 9.46
N LEU A 128 14.62 10.51 8.55
CA LEU A 128 14.86 10.16 7.15
C LEU A 128 16.15 9.34 6.95
N GLU A 129 17.20 9.61 7.74
CA GLU A 129 18.43 8.81 7.75
C GLU A 129 18.19 7.41 8.31
N ILE A 130 17.40 7.26 9.37
CA ILE A 130 16.98 5.96 9.90
C ILE A 130 16.18 5.19 8.86
N THR A 131 15.24 5.84 8.20
CA THR A 131 14.44 5.25 7.12
C THR A 131 15.36 4.76 5.99
N GLU A 132 16.30 5.58 5.54
CA GLU A 132 17.27 5.22 4.50
C GLU A 132 18.08 3.99 4.89
N THR A 133 18.61 3.94 6.11
CA THR A 133 19.40 2.82 6.59
C THR A 133 18.59 1.53 6.65
N MET A 134 17.36 1.58 7.13
CA MET A 134 16.46 0.43 7.16
C MET A 134 16.14 -0.09 5.75
N VAL A 135 15.85 0.81 4.81
CA VAL A 135 15.60 0.44 3.40
C VAL A 135 16.85 -0.20 2.77
N ARG A 136 18.03 0.38 2.99
CA ARG A 136 19.31 -0.12 2.45
C ARG A 136 19.67 -1.52 2.93
N SER A 137 19.19 -1.91 4.11
CA SER A 137 19.43 -3.27 4.63
C SER A 137 18.88 -4.37 3.73
N GLY A 138 17.89 -4.06 2.91
CA GLY A 138 17.18 -5.03 2.06
C GLY A 138 16.29 -6.01 2.82
N ALA A 139 16.23 -5.90 4.15
CA ALA A 139 15.52 -6.84 5.03
C ALA A 139 14.14 -6.35 5.46
N VAL A 140 13.83 -5.07 5.29
CA VAL A 140 12.57 -4.48 5.72
C VAL A 140 11.61 -4.39 4.54
N ASP A 141 10.39 -4.89 4.72
CA ASP A 141 9.39 -4.99 3.66
C ASP A 141 8.45 -3.79 3.62
N ILE A 142 8.20 -3.15 4.77
CA ILE A 142 7.38 -1.96 4.90
C ILE A 142 7.92 -1.04 5.98
N ILE A 143 7.90 0.26 5.71
CA ILE A 143 8.22 1.31 6.69
C ILE A 143 7.11 2.35 6.64
N ILE A 144 6.60 2.70 7.81
CA ILE A 144 5.65 3.80 8.01
C ILE A 144 6.42 4.99 8.59
N VAL A 145 6.25 6.16 8.01
CA VAL A 145 6.74 7.43 8.56
C VAL A 145 5.52 8.27 8.96
N ASP A 146 5.28 8.39 10.24
CA ASP A 146 4.11 9.09 10.80
C ASP A 146 4.55 10.23 11.73
N SER A 147 4.43 11.43 11.34
CA SER A 147 3.95 11.98 10.08
C SER A 147 4.95 12.98 9.49
N VAL A 148 4.78 13.32 8.22
CA VAL A 148 5.62 14.34 7.55
C VAL A 148 5.57 15.69 8.28
N ALA A 149 4.41 16.07 8.81
CA ALA A 149 4.24 17.32 9.56
C ALA A 149 5.15 17.40 10.80
N ALA A 150 5.50 16.27 11.40
CA ALA A 150 6.37 16.18 12.57
C ALA A 150 7.87 16.05 12.23
N LEU A 151 8.23 15.98 10.95
CA LEU A 151 9.62 15.96 10.48
C LEU A 151 10.21 17.38 10.50
N VAL A 152 10.49 17.87 11.70
CA VAL A 152 11.04 19.21 11.90
C VAL A 152 12.54 19.21 11.63
N PRO A 153 13.06 20.07 10.74
CA PRO A 153 14.50 20.19 10.51
C PRO A 153 15.25 20.56 11.79
N LYS A 154 16.43 19.96 11.96
CA LYS A 154 17.27 20.21 13.13
C LYS A 154 17.58 21.70 13.31
N ALA A 155 17.87 22.42 12.23
CA ALA A 155 18.15 23.83 12.26
C ALA A 155 16.99 24.67 12.84
N GLU A 156 15.74 24.23 12.61
CA GLU A 156 14.55 24.87 13.20
C GLU A 156 14.45 24.61 14.70
N ILE A 157 14.78 23.39 15.15
CA ILE A 157 14.76 23.00 16.57
C ILE A 157 15.85 23.75 17.33
N ASP A 158 17.04 23.89 16.76
CA ASP A 158 18.20 24.55 17.37
C ASP A 158 18.13 26.11 17.30
N GLY A 159 17.20 26.65 16.50
CA GLY A 159 17.00 28.10 16.38
C GLY A 159 16.26 28.72 17.57
N ASP A 160 16.31 30.03 17.66
CA ASP A 160 15.63 30.80 18.69
C ASP A 160 14.11 30.90 18.39
N MET A 161 13.32 31.11 19.46
CA MET A 161 11.89 31.33 19.31
C MET A 161 11.63 32.57 18.47
N GLY A 162 10.82 32.39 17.40
CA GLY A 162 10.47 33.47 16.47
C GLY A 162 11.37 33.57 15.24
N ASP A 163 12.44 32.79 15.15
CA ASP A 163 13.25 32.68 13.94
C ASP A 163 12.44 32.12 12.75
N SER A 164 12.70 32.66 11.57
CA SER A 164 12.05 32.22 10.36
C SER A 164 12.85 31.10 9.71
N HIS A 165 12.18 29.94 9.53
CA HIS A 165 12.74 28.73 8.89
C HIS A 165 11.93 28.31 7.65
N VAL A 166 11.48 29.27 6.85
CA VAL A 166 10.65 29.06 5.68
C VAL A 166 11.33 28.12 4.68
N GLY A 167 10.63 27.08 4.28
CA GLY A 167 11.05 26.16 3.22
C GLY A 167 12.10 25.13 3.62
N LEU A 168 12.60 25.09 4.86
CA LEU A 168 13.59 24.09 5.29
C LEU A 168 13.04 22.67 5.23
N GLN A 169 11.81 22.45 5.70
CA GLN A 169 11.17 21.13 5.66
C GLN A 169 10.96 20.66 4.22
N ALA A 170 10.51 21.53 3.32
CA ALA A 170 10.33 21.20 1.91
C ALA A 170 11.65 20.82 1.23
N ARG A 171 12.74 21.50 1.55
CA ARG A 171 14.09 21.17 1.05
C ARG A 171 14.57 19.83 1.57
N LEU A 172 14.37 19.56 2.86
CA LEU A 172 14.72 18.29 3.48
C LEU A 172 13.98 17.14 2.83
N MET A 173 12.67 17.26 2.63
CA MET A 173 11.84 16.26 1.96
C MET A 173 12.28 16.02 0.51
N SER A 174 12.55 17.08 -0.24
CA SER A 174 13.03 16.98 -1.62
C SER A 174 14.37 16.26 -1.73
N GLN A 175 15.31 16.55 -0.84
CA GLN A 175 16.60 15.88 -0.77
C GLN A 175 16.46 14.41 -0.40
N ALA A 176 15.71 14.11 0.64
CA ALA A 176 15.49 12.75 1.12
C ALA A 176 14.81 11.87 0.09
N LEU A 177 13.73 12.35 -0.55
CA LEU A 177 12.98 11.57 -1.53
C LEU A 177 13.79 11.29 -2.80
N ARG A 178 14.67 12.20 -3.22
CA ARG A 178 15.61 11.93 -4.32
C ARG A 178 16.55 10.78 -4.01
N LYS A 179 17.04 10.70 -2.78
CA LYS A 179 17.90 9.60 -2.34
C LYS A 179 17.12 8.29 -2.15
N LEU A 180 15.97 8.36 -1.50
CA LEU A 180 15.18 7.18 -1.12
C LEU A 180 14.56 6.47 -2.30
N THR A 181 14.12 7.17 -3.35
CA THR A 181 13.37 6.58 -4.46
C THR A 181 14.11 5.44 -5.14
N ALA A 182 15.39 5.63 -5.46
CA ALA A 182 16.19 4.59 -6.12
C ALA A 182 16.46 3.40 -5.20
N ILE A 183 16.71 3.65 -3.92
CA ILE A 183 17.01 2.62 -2.92
C ILE A 183 15.77 1.79 -2.62
N ILE A 184 14.63 2.44 -2.47
CA ILE A 184 13.33 1.80 -2.22
C ILE A 184 12.97 0.87 -3.37
N SER A 185 13.13 1.30 -4.61
CA SER A 185 12.88 0.49 -5.80
C SER A 185 13.72 -0.79 -5.82
N LYS A 186 15.00 -0.69 -5.48
CA LYS A 186 15.93 -1.84 -5.48
C LYS A 186 15.69 -2.81 -4.32
N SER A 187 15.21 -2.31 -3.18
CA SER A 187 15.02 -3.11 -1.95
C SER A 187 13.68 -3.80 -1.86
N ASN A 188 12.73 -3.55 -2.77
CA ASN A 188 11.35 -4.02 -2.71
C ASN A 188 10.61 -3.61 -1.43
N CYS A 189 11.04 -2.56 -0.76
CA CYS A 189 10.39 -2.02 0.42
C CYS A 189 9.24 -1.10 0.04
N VAL A 190 8.11 -1.20 0.74
CA VAL A 190 7.04 -0.21 0.69
C VAL A 190 7.32 0.86 1.74
N VAL A 191 7.46 2.12 1.33
CA VAL A 191 7.61 3.23 2.28
C VAL A 191 6.37 4.12 2.22
N ILE A 192 5.68 4.23 3.34
CA ILE A 192 4.43 4.97 3.47
C ILE A 192 4.70 6.22 4.30
N PHE A 193 4.46 7.38 3.70
CA PHE A 193 4.46 8.66 4.39
C PHE A 193 3.04 9.07 4.72
N ILE A 194 2.75 9.24 6.00
CA ILE A 194 1.50 9.81 6.47
C ILE A 194 1.65 11.32 6.51
N ASN A 195 0.69 12.04 5.95
CA ASN A 195 0.73 13.48 5.86
C ASN A 195 -0.57 14.12 6.35
N GLN A 196 -0.48 15.36 6.78
CA GLN A 196 -1.61 16.16 7.22
C GLN A 196 -2.03 17.14 6.15
N LEU A 197 -3.30 17.51 6.14
CA LEU A 197 -3.82 18.62 5.34
C LEU A 197 -3.66 19.93 6.08
N ARG A 198 -3.32 20.95 5.30
CA ARG A 198 -3.29 22.35 5.72
C ARG A 198 -4.13 23.17 4.77
N GLU A 199 -4.67 24.28 5.22
CA GLU A 199 -5.36 25.22 4.37
C GLU A 199 -4.44 26.39 4.03
N LYS A 200 -4.39 26.73 2.74
CA LYS A 200 -3.68 27.91 2.26
C LYS A 200 -4.52 29.15 2.55
N VAL A 201 -3.96 30.09 3.30
CA VAL A 201 -4.60 31.38 3.57
C VAL A 201 -4.66 32.22 2.29
N GLY A 202 -5.82 32.81 2.03
CA GLY A 202 -5.99 33.78 0.92
C GLY A 202 -6.30 33.18 -0.45
N VAL A 203 -6.61 31.88 -0.54
CA VAL A 203 -7.09 31.25 -1.78
C VAL A 203 -8.56 31.57 -1.98
N MET A 204 -8.86 32.51 -2.88
CA MET A 204 -10.25 32.88 -3.22
C MET A 204 -10.91 31.95 -4.25
N PHE A 205 -10.11 31.25 -5.05
CA PHE A 205 -10.59 30.35 -6.11
C PHE A 205 -9.75 29.06 -6.11
N GLY A 206 -10.42 27.91 -6.34
CA GLY A 206 -9.79 26.60 -6.35
C GLY A 206 -9.77 25.93 -4.99
N ASN A 207 -8.99 24.84 -4.86
CA ASN A 207 -8.88 24.08 -3.62
C ASN A 207 -7.83 24.70 -2.69
N PRO A 208 -8.20 25.20 -1.49
CA PRO A 208 -7.26 25.75 -0.53
C PRO A 208 -6.44 24.68 0.20
N GLU A 209 -6.86 23.43 0.15
CA GLU A 209 -6.20 22.32 0.85
C GLU A 209 -4.83 22.02 0.24
N THR A 210 -3.83 21.81 1.09
CA THR A 210 -2.48 21.39 0.70
C THR A 210 -1.90 20.47 1.77
N THR A 211 -0.94 19.63 1.38
CA THR A 211 -0.19 18.80 2.31
C THR A 211 1.06 19.48 2.81
N THR A 212 1.59 19.02 3.96
CA THR A 212 2.84 19.54 4.54
C THR A 212 4.08 18.99 3.83
N GLY A 213 5.23 19.62 3.98
CA GLY A 213 6.50 19.15 3.44
C GLY A 213 6.77 19.50 1.98
N GLY A 214 6.02 20.45 1.39
CA GLY A 214 6.21 20.90 0.01
C GLY A 214 5.61 19.96 -1.03
N ARG A 215 6.16 19.98 -2.23
CA ARG A 215 5.62 19.24 -3.40
C ARG A 215 6.31 17.89 -3.68
N ALA A 216 7.36 17.55 -2.97
CA ALA A 216 8.21 16.40 -3.30
C ALA A 216 7.44 15.07 -3.21
N LEU A 217 6.66 14.84 -2.15
CA LEU A 217 5.83 13.64 -2.02
C LEU A 217 4.78 13.53 -3.12
N LYS A 218 4.18 14.63 -3.51
CA LYS A 218 3.22 14.65 -4.61
C LYS A 218 3.85 14.19 -5.93
N PHE A 219 5.13 14.48 -6.12
CA PHE A 219 5.89 14.09 -7.31
C PHE A 219 6.44 12.65 -7.22
N TYR A 220 7.07 12.29 -6.10
CA TYR A 220 7.77 11.00 -5.95
C TYR A 220 6.86 9.83 -5.56
N SER A 221 5.71 10.08 -4.98
CA SER A 221 4.76 9.02 -4.63
C SER A 221 4.21 8.33 -5.87
N SER A 222 4.19 7.00 -5.86
CA SER A 222 3.52 6.21 -6.89
C SER A 222 2.02 6.11 -6.68
N ILE A 223 1.60 6.15 -5.41
CA ILE A 223 0.21 6.15 -4.98
C ILE A 223 0.01 7.24 -3.95
N ARG A 224 -1.10 7.97 -4.07
CA ARG A 224 -1.56 8.94 -3.07
C ARG A 224 -3.00 8.63 -2.71
N LEU A 225 -3.24 8.47 -1.41
CA LEU A 225 -4.53 8.14 -0.83
C LEU A 225 -5.06 9.31 -0.01
N ASP A 226 -6.21 9.81 -0.38
CA ASP A 226 -6.95 10.85 0.36
C ASP A 226 -7.97 10.17 1.27
N VAL A 227 -7.76 10.26 2.58
CA VAL A 227 -8.58 9.58 3.60
C VAL A 227 -9.50 10.58 4.28
N ARG A 228 -10.81 10.34 4.21
CA ARG A 228 -11.84 11.22 4.79
C ARG A 228 -12.82 10.41 5.62
N ARG A 229 -13.19 10.96 6.78
CA ARG A 229 -14.37 10.51 7.53
C ARG A 229 -15.62 11.04 6.84
N VAL A 230 -16.55 10.14 6.52
CA VAL A 230 -17.84 10.49 5.90
C VAL A 230 -18.88 10.78 6.98
N GLU A 231 -19.01 9.85 7.93
CA GLU A 231 -19.95 9.97 9.05
C GLU A 231 -19.45 9.19 10.26
N THR A 232 -20.01 9.51 11.42
CA THR A 232 -19.78 8.76 12.65
C THR A 232 -20.85 7.69 12.79
N LEU A 233 -20.43 6.45 13.07
CA LEU A 233 -21.29 5.30 13.28
C LEU A 233 -21.76 5.26 14.73
N LYS A 234 -23.05 5.03 14.93
CA LYS A 234 -23.69 4.91 16.25
C LYS A 234 -24.41 3.58 16.39
N GLN A 235 -24.29 2.98 17.54
CA GLN A 235 -25.01 1.77 17.94
C GLN A 235 -25.55 1.95 19.34
N GLY A 236 -26.87 1.83 19.50
CA GLY A 236 -27.51 2.05 20.80
C GLY A 236 -27.31 3.47 21.37
N GLY A 237 -27.10 4.47 20.52
CA GLY A 237 -26.84 5.86 20.92
C GLY A 237 -25.37 6.19 21.21
N GLU A 238 -24.50 5.19 21.27
CA GLU A 238 -23.06 5.37 21.46
C GLU A 238 -22.30 5.41 20.12
N MET A 239 -21.26 6.23 20.04
CA MET A 239 -20.36 6.27 18.88
C MET A 239 -19.45 5.06 18.91
N VAL A 240 -19.48 4.23 17.85
CA VAL A 240 -18.74 2.97 17.78
C VAL A 240 -17.66 2.96 16.69
N GLY A 241 -17.66 3.91 15.80
CA GLY A 241 -16.72 3.99 14.71
C GLY A 241 -17.01 5.11 13.72
N ASN A 242 -16.32 5.09 12.60
CA ASN A 242 -16.49 6.03 11.51
C ASN A 242 -16.62 5.30 10.17
N HIS A 243 -17.56 5.74 9.35
CA HIS A 243 -17.55 5.40 7.93
C HIS A 243 -16.51 6.26 7.21
N THR A 244 -15.57 5.62 6.52
CA THR A 244 -14.38 6.24 5.96
C THR A 244 -14.36 6.05 4.46
N ARG A 245 -13.97 7.10 3.73
CA ARG A 245 -13.74 7.07 2.28
C ARG A 245 -12.28 7.29 2.00
N ILE A 246 -11.70 6.45 1.16
CA ILE A 246 -10.36 6.63 0.60
C ILE A 246 -10.48 6.80 -0.91
N LYS A 247 -9.99 7.93 -1.41
CA LYS A 247 -9.86 8.20 -2.83
C LYS A 247 -8.42 8.02 -3.28
N VAL A 248 -8.22 7.22 -4.31
CA VAL A 248 -6.91 7.03 -4.94
C VAL A 248 -6.68 8.17 -5.92
N VAL A 249 -6.07 9.26 -5.48
CA VAL A 249 -5.90 10.49 -6.27
C VAL A 249 -4.72 10.46 -7.21
N LYS A 250 -3.75 9.58 -6.97
CA LYS A 250 -2.64 9.27 -7.86
C LYS A 250 -2.37 7.78 -7.84
N ASN A 251 -2.21 7.18 -9.01
CA ASN A 251 -1.88 5.78 -9.17
C ASN A 251 -1.03 5.56 -10.42
N LYS A 252 0.20 5.08 -10.25
CA LYS A 252 1.12 4.79 -11.35
C LYS A 252 1.06 3.33 -11.83
N VAL A 253 0.31 2.47 -11.16
CA VAL A 253 0.23 1.02 -11.46
C VAL A 253 -1.13 0.59 -12.00
N ALA A 254 -2.14 1.46 -11.93
CA ALA A 254 -3.49 1.24 -12.45
C ALA A 254 -4.20 2.59 -12.68
N PRO A 255 -5.40 2.64 -13.30
CA PRO A 255 -6.15 3.86 -13.46
C PRO A 255 -6.47 4.54 -12.12
N PRO A 256 -6.24 5.85 -11.98
CA PRO A 256 -6.50 6.60 -10.75
C PRO A 256 -7.97 6.97 -10.57
N PHE A 257 -8.27 7.65 -9.46
CA PHE A 257 -9.56 8.25 -9.06
C PHE A 257 -10.65 7.28 -8.66
N LYS A 258 -10.33 6.00 -8.50
CA LYS A 258 -11.22 5.05 -7.83
C LYS A 258 -11.24 5.33 -6.34
N GLN A 259 -12.32 4.92 -5.69
CA GLN A 259 -12.49 5.12 -4.26
C GLN A 259 -12.97 3.84 -3.58
N ALA A 260 -12.65 3.74 -2.29
CA ALA A 260 -13.11 2.69 -1.40
C ALA A 260 -13.81 3.32 -0.20
N GLU A 261 -14.86 2.68 0.29
CA GLU A 261 -15.54 3.05 1.50
C GLU A 261 -15.67 1.84 2.42
N PHE A 262 -15.38 2.03 3.68
CA PHE A 262 -15.47 1.00 4.71
C PHE A 262 -15.59 1.62 6.09
N ASP A 263 -15.94 0.79 7.07
CA ASP A 263 -16.06 1.21 8.44
C ASP A 263 -14.74 0.99 9.20
N ILE A 264 -14.32 1.99 9.96
CA ILE A 264 -13.27 1.88 10.97
C ILE A 264 -13.95 1.89 12.33
N MET A 265 -13.85 0.77 13.06
CA MET A 265 -14.42 0.61 14.39
C MET A 265 -13.43 1.08 15.46
N PHE A 266 -13.92 1.78 16.47
CA PHE A 266 -13.07 2.21 17.58
C PHE A 266 -12.48 0.99 18.31
N GLY A 267 -11.18 1.04 18.56
CA GLY A 267 -10.44 0.01 19.26
C GLY A 267 -10.05 -1.23 18.45
N THR A 268 -10.67 -1.50 17.30
CA THR A 268 -10.41 -2.70 16.48
C THR A 268 -10.02 -2.43 15.04
N GLY A 269 -10.20 -1.19 14.55
CA GLY A 269 -9.81 -0.78 13.21
C GLY A 269 -10.83 -1.14 12.11
N ILE A 270 -10.36 -1.42 10.91
CA ILE A 270 -11.20 -1.69 9.73
C ILE A 270 -12.07 -2.93 9.97
N SER A 271 -13.39 -2.78 9.74
CA SER A 271 -14.33 -3.89 9.74
C SER A 271 -14.15 -4.72 8.46
N LYS A 272 -13.32 -5.75 8.53
CA LYS A 272 -13.01 -6.63 7.40
C LYS A 272 -14.26 -7.37 6.92
N GLU A 273 -15.04 -7.93 7.83
CA GLU A 273 -16.26 -8.66 7.53
C GLU A 273 -17.32 -7.76 6.88
N GLY A 274 -17.46 -6.52 7.36
CA GLY A 274 -18.35 -5.53 6.77
C GLY A 274 -17.95 -5.15 5.34
N ASP A 275 -16.67 -4.97 5.09
CA ASP A 275 -16.13 -4.66 3.76
C ASP A 275 -16.37 -5.81 2.76
N ILE A 276 -16.09 -7.04 3.16
CA ILE A 276 -16.34 -8.24 2.35
C ILE A 276 -17.85 -8.42 2.09
N LEU A 277 -18.68 -8.28 3.11
CA LEU A 277 -20.12 -8.44 3.01
C LEU A 277 -20.75 -7.44 2.03
N ASP A 278 -20.37 -6.17 2.14
CA ASP A 278 -20.90 -5.12 1.28
C ASP A 278 -20.54 -5.35 -0.19
N LEU A 279 -19.29 -5.71 -0.47
CA LEU A 279 -18.84 -6.04 -1.82
C LEU A 279 -19.49 -7.31 -2.39
N ALA A 280 -19.63 -8.33 -1.56
CA ALA A 280 -20.25 -9.58 -1.96
C ALA A 280 -21.76 -9.39 -2.25
N ALA A 281 -22.43 -8.57 -1.48
CA ALA A 281 -23.84 -8.24 -1.71
C ALA A 281 -24.02 -7.38 -2.98
N GLU A 282 -23.14 -6.42 -3.20
CA GLU A 282 -23.14 -5.55 -4.40
C GLU A 282 -22.97 -6.36 -5.69
N ASN A 283 -22.15 -7.41 -5.65
CA ASN A 283 -21.85 -8.30 -6.79
C ASN A 283 -22.66 -9.58 -6.81
N SER A 284 -23.72 -9.69 -6.01
CA SER A 284 -24.61 -10.85 -5.96
C SER A 284 -23.93 -12.18 -5.60
N ILE A 285 -22.74 -12.16 -5.02
CA ILE A 285 -22.07 -13.33 -4.44
C ILE A 285 -22.77 -13.73 -3.15
N VAL A 286 -23.16 -12.74 -2.35
CA VAL A 286 -24.11 -12.86 -1.23
C VAL A 286 -25.42 -12.23 -1.67
N ASN A 287 -26.52 -12.97 -1.52
CA ASN A 287 -27.85 -12.49 -1.89
C ASN A 287 -28.46 -11.67 -0.73
N LYS A 288 -28.89 -10.47 -1.04
CA LYS A 288 -29.63 -9.63 -0.11
C LYS A 288 -31.08 -9.52 -0.55
N SER A 289 -32.01 -9.98 0.29
CA SER A 289 -33.45 -9.89 0.07
C SER A 289 -34.10 -9.23 1.29
N GLY A 290 -34.53 -8.00 1.10
CA GLY A 290 -34.99 -7.18 2.22
C GLY A 290 -33.90 -6.98 3.26
N ALA A 291 -34.16 -7.39 4.51
CA ALA A 291 -33.17 -7.36 5.60
C ALA A 291 -32.29 -8.63 5.66
N TRP A 292 -32.61 -9.67 4.90
CA TRP A 292 -31.91 -10.94 4.97
C TRP A 292 -30.74 -11.04 4.00
N TYR A 293 -29.63 -11.55 4.52
CA TYR A 293 -28.45 -11.95 3.75
C TYR A 293 -28.40 -13.47 3.64
N ALA A 294 -28.11 -14.00 2.46
CA ALA A 294 -27.97 -15.43 2.19
C ALA A 294 -26.74 -15.72 1.33
N TYR A 295 -26.07 -16.82 1.62
CA TYR A 295 -24.94 -17.32 0.85
C TYR A 295 -25.18 -18.77 0.49
N GLU A 296 -25.10 -19.09 -0.84
CA GLU A 296 -25.37 -20.42 -1.38
C GLU A 296 -26.71 -21.03 -0.88
N GLY A 297 -27.75 -20.21 -0.83
CA GLY A 297 -29.08 -20.58 -0.40
C GLY A 297 -29.28 -20.66 1.11
N ASN A 298 -28.23 -20.46 1.91
CA ASN A 298 -28.32 -20.48 3.38
C ASN A 298 -28.37 -19.07 3.93
N LYS A 299 -29.33 -18.78 4.80
CA LYS A 299 -29.41 -17.49 5.50
C LYS A 299 -28.23 -17.32 6.45
N ILE A 300 -27.53 -16.21 6.32
CA ILE A 300 -26.37 -15.87 7.17
C ILE A 300 -26.67 -14.79 8.20
N GLY A 301 -27.75 -14.03 8.05
CA GLY A 301 -28.16 -13.06 9.03
C GLY A 301 -29.29 -12.17 8.57
N GLN A 302 -30.09 -11.72 9.52
CA GLN A 302 -31.07 -10.66 9.34
C GLN A 302 -30.44 -9.33 9.77
N GLY A 303 -30.29 -8.44 8.82
CA GLY A 303 -29.59 -7.17 8.99
C GLY A 303 -28.07 -7.31 8.83
N ARG A 304 -27.42 -6.18 8.56
CA ARG A 304 -25.99 -6.11 8.26
C ARG A 304 -25.14 -6.56 9.46
N GLU A 305 -25.49 -6.16 10.67
CA GLU A 305 -24.71 -6.50 11.87
C GLU A 305 -24.72 -8.01 12.17
N ASN A 306 -25.86 -8.67 12.03
CA ASN A 306 -25.95 -10.13 12.21
C ASN A 306 -25.18 -10.88 11.12
N ALA A 307 -25.22 -10.44 9.88
CA ALA A 307 -24.45 -11.03 8.79
C ALA A 307 -22.94 -10.85 9.00
N LYS A 308 -22.49 -9.68 9.47
CA LYS A 308 -21.09 -9.45 9.86
C LYS A 308 -20.66 -10.39 10.99
N LEU A 309 -21.47 -10.56 12.00
CA LEU A 309 -21.20 -11.47 13.12
C LEU A 309 -21.07 -12.91 12.64
N PHE A 310 -21.97 -13.35 11.75
CA PHE A 310 -21.90 -14.67 11.14
C PHE A 310 -20.57 -14.90 10.43
N LEU A 311 -20.12 -13.94 9.60
CA LEU A 311 -18.84 -14.04 8.91
C LEU A 311 -17.65 -14.05 9.86
N LYS A 312 -17.73 -13.33 10.97
CA LYS A 312 -16.69 -13.33 12.01
C LYS A 312 -16.61 -14.68 12.73
N GLU A 313 -17.74 -15.32 12.97
CA GLU A 313 -17.84 -16.64 13.61
C GLU A 313 -17.53 -17.79 12.64
N HIS A 314 -17.57 -17.56 11.33
CA HIS A 314 -17.31 -18.53 10.28
C HIS A 314 -16.19 -18.03 9.33
N PRO A 315 -14.93 -18.00 9.80
CA PRO A 315 -13.80 -17.48 9.01
C PRO A 315 -13.60 -18.20 7.68
N ASP A 316 -13.86 -19.49 7.61
CA ASP A 316 -13.81 -20.31 6.42
C ASP A 316 -14.77 -19.83 5.31
N ILE A 317 -16.00 -19.52 5.69
CA ILE A 317 -17.02 -18.97 4.77
C ILE A 317 -16.63 -17.54 4.36
N CYS A 318 -16.14 -16.74 5.31
CA CYS A 318 -15.67 -15.39 5.05
C CYS A 318 -14.52 -15.39 4.01
N ASP A 319 -13.55 -16.26 4.18
CA ASP A 319 -12.41 -16.40 3.26
C ASP A 319 -12.85 -16.89 1.86
N GLU A 320 -13.80 -17.80 1.81
CA GLU A 320 -14.39 -18.27 0.55
C GLU A 320 -15.09 -17.12 -0.21
N ILE A 321 -15.89 -16.33 0.48
CA ILE A 321 -16.58 -15.18 -0.10
C ILE A 321 -15.55 -14.13 -0.57
N GLU A 322 -14.55 -13.82 0.25
CA GLU A 322 -13.47 -12.90 -0.13
C GLU A 322 -12.76 -13.36 -1.41
N ARG A 323 -12.42 -14.66 -1.50
CA ARG A 323 -11.80 -15.23 -2.69
C ARG A 323 -12.68 -15.05 -3.93
N LYS A 324 -13.96 -15.31 -3.84
CA LYS A 324 -14.93 -15.11 -4.94
C LYS A 324 -15.01 -13.63 -5.36
N VAL A 325 -15.00 -12.72 -4.43
CA VAL A 325 -14.95 -11.27 -4.74
C VAL A 325 -13.66 -10.90 -5.46
N ARG A 326 -12.51 -11.38 -4.98
CA ARG A 326 -11.21 -11.13 -5.61
C ARG A 326 -11.13 -11.67 -7.04
N ILE A 327 -11.67 -12.86 -7.29
CA ILE A 327 -11.77 -13.44 -8.64
C ILE A 327 -12.67 -12.59 -9.53
N HIS A 328 -13.82 -12.15 -9.02
CA HIS A 328 -14.75 -11.30 -9.75
C HIS A 328 -14.08 -9.99 -10.24
N TYR A 329 -13.20 -9.41 -9.44
CA TYR A 329 -12.45 -8.20 -9.80
C TYR A 329 -11.09 -8.47 -10.46
N HIS A 330 -10.81 -9.69 -10.86
CA HIS A 330 -9.55 -10.11 -11.52
C HIS A 330 -8.28 -9.86 -10.68
N LEU A 331 -8.40 -9.91 -9.36
CA LEU A 331 -7.26 -9.83 -8.44
C LEU A 331 -6.63 -11.20 -8.15
N LEU A 332 -7.35 -12.27 -8.45
CA LEU A 332 -6.91 -13.65 -8.41
C LEU A 332 -7.34 -14.36 -9.70
N PRO A 333 -6.57 -15.36 -10.18
CA PRO A 333 -6.98 -16.19 -11.30
C PRO A 333 -8.24 -17.01 -10.95
N GLY A 334 -9.12 -17.23 -11.94
CA GLY A 334 -10.25 -18.13 -11.80
C GLY A 334 -9.81 -19.59 -11.86
N GLU A 335 -10.68 -20.50 -11.43
CA GLU A 335 -10.37 -21.95 -11.41
C GLU A 335 -10.00 -22.53 -12.78
N GLU A 336 -10.54 -21.96 -13.86
CA GLU A 336 -10.20 -22.37 -15.23
C GLU A 336 -8.81 -21.88 -15.66
N GLU A 337 -8.37 -20.72 -15.16
CA GLU A 337 -7.06 -20.15 -15.44
C GLU A 337 -5.97 -20.88 -14.64
N GLU A 338 -6.23 -21.24 -13.38
CA GLU A 338 -5.32 -22.07 -12.57
C GLU A 338 -5.05 -23.43 -13.20
N GLN A 339 -6.05 -24.06 -13.83
CA GLN A 339 -5.89 -25.34 -14.52
C GLN A 339 -5.09 -25.23 -15.83
N GLN A 340 -5.09 -24.07 -16.47
CA GLN A 340 -4.30 -23.83 -17.67
C GLN A 340 -2.83 -23.58 -17.35
N ASP A 341 -2.54 -22.86 -16.27
CA ASP A 341 -1.18 -22.60 -15.82
C ASP A 341 -0.48 -23.89 -15.34
N VAL A 342 -1.18 -24.75 -14.59
CA VAL A 342 -0.67 -26.07 -14.17
C VAL A 342 -0.36 -26.97 -15.38
N LYS A 343 -1.20 -26.94 -16.41
CA LYS A 343 -0.94 -27.72 -17.64
C LYS A 343 0.21 -27.17 -18.47
N GLN A 344 0.51 -25.89 -18.40
CA GLN A 344 1.65 -25.30 -19.09
C GLN A 344 2.97 -25.58 -18.37
N GLU A 345 2.98 -25.65 -17.06
CA GLU A 345 4.16 -26.02 -16.26
C GLU A 345 4.51 -27.51 -16.43
N GLU A 346 3.51 -28.41 -16.55
CA GLU A 346 3.74 -29.84 -16.79
C GLU A 346 4.24 -30.15 -18.22
N THR A 347 4.11 -29.22 -19.16
CA THR A 347 4.52 -29.43 -20.58
C THR A 347 5.89 -28.86 -20.91
N THR A 348 6.62 -28.24 -19.98
CA THR A 348 8.02 -27.83 -20.18
C THR A 348 8.92 -29.06 -19.97
N PRO A 349 9.60 -29.58 -21.00
CA PRO A 349 10.50 -30.71 -20.81
C PRO A 349 11.71 -30.31 -19.99
N GLU A 350 12.01 -31.10 -18.96
CA GLU A 350 13.32 -31.08 -18.30
C GLU A 350 14.41 -31.15 -19.38
N SER A 351 15.24 -30.09 -19.46
CA SER A 351 16.40 -30.09 -20.32
C SER A 351 17.40 -31.09 -19.74
N ASP A 352 17.64 -32.17 -20.45
CA ASP A 352 18.74 -33.12 -20.24
C ASP A 352 20.06 -32.38 -19.96
N ALA A 353 20.60 -32.59 -18.75
CA ALA A 353 21.97 -32.27 -18.43
C ALA A 353 22.86 -33.34 -19.11
N PRO A 354 23.90 -32.93 -19.88
CA PRO A 354 24.82 -33.92 -20.42
C PRO A 354 25.69 -34.54 -19.30
N ALA A 355 25.72 -35.84 -19.28
CA ALA A 355 26.60 -36.65 -18.46
C ALA A 355 28.08 -36.25 -18.71
N ALA A 356 28.82 -35.98 -17.64
CA ALA A 356 30.26 -35.89 -17.70
C ALA A 356 30.84 -37.28 -17.91
N GLU A 357 31.50 -37.51 -19.06
CA GLU A 357 32.42 -38.62 -19.21
C GLU A 357 33.73 -38.32 -18.55
N GLU A 358 34.12 -39.19 -17.65
CA GLU A 358 35.46 -39.30 -17.08
C GLU A 358 36.42 -39.86 -18.18
N GLU A 359 37.55 -39.19 -18.38
CA GLU A 359 38.87 -39.78 -18.64
C GLU A 359 39.96 -38.80 -18.21
#